data_fd88967012eb9153348c5a1be90f90ab
#
_entry.id   fd88967012eb9153348c5a1be90f90ab
#
_cell.length_a   1.000
_cell.length_b   1.000
_cell.length_c   1.000
_cell.angle_alpha   90.00
_cell.angle_beta   90.00
_cell.angle_gamma   90.00
#
_symmetry.space_group_name_H-M   'P 1'
#
loop_
_entity.id
_entity.type
_entity.pdbx_description
1 polymer ?
#
loop_
_entity_poly.entity_id
_entity_poly.type
_entity_poly.pdbx_seq_one_letter_code
_entity_poly.pdbx_strand_id
1 'polypeptide(L)'
;MITICDYATLPALTSELPTTLHTFLPLPPIDPTILILKYKKVDKKVRPIPVTLPEEFCSIHCIPEDPLLSLLPLTMYPPDFMPGKHLTQECLDKLNLNPDNFLWPKELKLIQHVLKLNEHVLVWTEAEKGRFHNEYFSPIKIPVVEHIPWAHKNLPIPPGILKDVIKIFQEKIASGVYEHSNASYHLRWFCMKKKSGTLRLVYDLQPLNAITIQNAGIPPIPNQIIKAMAGHLCYTMLDIFVSYDHCSLNISSCNLTTIQSPMGTMQLTSLPQGWTGTMAIFHGDVVFILEPEIPDTALPFVDDTGIKGPPT
;
A
#
# COMPACT_ATOMS: atom_id res chain seq x y z
N MET A 1 8.96 -4.57 2.45
CA MET A 1 9.58 -5.85 2.93
C MET A 1 10.07 -6.61 1.72
N ILE A 2 11.28 -7.17 1.74
CA ILE A 2 11.80 -7.97 0.62
C ILE A 2 11.71 -9.44 1.05
N THR A 3 11.04 -10.27 0.26
CA THR A 3 10.92 -11.72 0.50
C THR A 3 11.38 -12.47 -0.74
N ILE A 4 12.34 -13.37 -0.59
CA ILE A 4 12.82 -14.26 -1.66
C ILE A 4 12.31 -15.66 -1.34
N CYS A 5 11.52 -16.24 -2.25
CA CYS A 5 10.88 -17.55 -2.07
C CYS A 5 11.32 -18.52 -3.16
N ASP A 6 11.48 -19.80 -2.76
CA ASP A 6 11.71 -20.91 -3.66
C ASP A 6 10.39 -21.55 -4.10
N TYR A 7 10.27 -21.86 -5.38
CA TYR A 7 9.10 -22.54 -5.94
C TYR A 7 8.93 -23.99 -5.44
N ALA A 8 10.03 -24.62 -5.01
CA ALA A 8 10.03 -26.01 -4.53
C ALA A 8 9.30 -26.22 -3.18
N THR A 9 9.00 -25.15 -2.46
CA THR A 9 8.33 -25.22 -1.15
C THR A 9 6.81 -25.09 -1.19
N LEU A 10 6.22 -24.92 -2.37
CA LEU A 10 4.78 -25.01 -2.51
C LEU A 10 4.37 -26.49 -2.42
N PRO A 11 3.54 -26.88 -1.43
CA PRO A 11 3.08 -28.26 -1.33
C PRO A 11 2.31 -28.62 -2.62
N ALA A 12 2.76 -29.69 -3.28
CA ALA A 12 2.03 -30.25 -4.40
C ALA A 12 0.59 -30.53 -3.94
N LEU A 13 -0.36 -29.91 -4.58
CA LEU A 13 -1.78 -30.23 -4.44
C LEU A 13 -2.00 -31.65 -5.02
N THR A 14 -1.62 -32.65 -4.24
CA THR A 14 -2.04 -34.03 -4.51
C THR A 14 -3.55 -34.11 -4.24
N SER A 15 -4.26 -34.46 -5.28
CA SER A 15 -5.70 -34.73 -5.28
C SER A 15 -6.01 -36.00 -4.50
N GLU A 16 -5.98 -35.94 -3.18
CA GLU A 16 -6.62 -36.95 -2.32
C GLU A 16 -7.52 -36.22 -1.33
N LEU A 17 -8.80 -36.24 -1.63
CA LEU A 17 -9.86 -35.91 -0.70
C LEU A 17 -9.84 -36.92 0.45
N PRO A 18 -9.64 -36.52 1.71
CA PRO A 18 -9.81 -37.42 2.83
C PRO A 18 -11.30 -37.68 3.02
N THR A 19 -11.69 -38.93 2.75
CA THR A 19 -13.01 -39.48 3.09
C THR A 19 -13.05 -39.77 4.58
N THR A 20 -13.17 -38.76 5.40
CA THR A 20 -13.54 -38.92 6.80
C THR A 20 -14.78 -38.08 7.08
N LEU A 21 -15.89 -38.78 7.21
CA LEU A 21 -17.14 -38.25 7.77
C LEU A 21 -16.84 -37.76 9.20
N HIS A 22 -16.59 -36.48 9.37
CA HIS A 22 -16.69 -35.86 10.69
C HIS A 22 -18.18 -35.61 11.00
N THR A 23 -18.65 -36.34 11.99
CA THR A 23 -19.93 -36.09 12.67
C THR A 23 -20.00 -34.60 13.03
N PHE A 24 -20.87 -33.88 12.33
CA PHE A 24 -21.18 -32.49 12.68
C PHE A 24 -21.85 -32.47 14.05
N LEU A 25 -21.19 -31.88 15.03
CA LEU A 25 -21.85 -31.42 16.25
C LEU A 25 -22.95 -30.43 15.86
N PRO A 26 -24.15 -30.51 16.40
CA PRO A 26 -25.20 -29.54 16.11
C PRO A 26 -24.72 -28.14 16.53
N LEU A 27 -24.80 -27.21 15.59
CA LEU A 27 -24.54 -25.81 15.88
C LEU A 27 -25.50 -25.29 16.93
N PRO A 28 -25.08 -24.47 17.89
CA PRO A 28 -26.00 -23.88 18.87
C PRO A 28 -27.09 -23.10 18.13
N PRO A 29 -28.31 -23.02 18.69
CA PRO A 29 -29.42 -22.31 18.08
C PRO A 29 -29.00 -20.85 17.83
N ILE A 30 -29.15 -20.40 16.58
CA ILE A 30 -28.85 -19.02 16.16
C ILE A 30 -29.86 -18.12 16.84
N ASP A 31 -29.41 -17.17 17.64
CA ASP A 31 -30.25 -16.15 18.26
C ASP A 31 -31.00 -15.38 17.14
N PRO A 32 -32.33 -15.38 17.12
CA PRO A 32 -33.12 -14.70 16.09
C PRO A 32 -32.97 -13.18 16.09
N THR A 33 -32.30 -12.60 17.08
CA THR A 33 -31.98 -11.18 17.13
C THR A 33 -30.69 -10.82 16.37
N ILE A 34 -29.96 -11.79 15.85
CA ILE A 34 -28.82 -11.50 14.95
C ILE A 34 -29.41 -10.99 13.64
N LEU A 35 -29.34 -9.67 13.45
CA LEU A 35 -29.64 -9.00 12.19
C LEU A 35 -28.72 -9.61 11.11
N ILE A 36 -29.24 -10.56 10.35
CA ILE A 36 -28.58 -11.07 9.15
C ILE A 36 -28.57 -9.91 8.16
N LEU A 37 -27.48 -9.14 8.14
CA LEU A 37 -27.26 -8.12 7.14
C LEU A 37 -27.21 -8.82 5.79
N LYS A 38 -28.31 -8.71 5.03
CA LYS A 38 -28.43 -9.31 3.71
C LYS A 38 -27.31 -8.80 2.83
N TYR A 39 -26.44 -9.70 2.36
CA TYR A 39 -25.38 -9.35 1.45
C TYR A 39 -25.93 -8.61 0.22
N LYS A 40 -25.49 -7.38 0.01
CA LYS A 40 -25.80 -6.65 -1.22
C LYS A 40 -24.66 -6.89 -2.22
N LYS A 41 -24.99 -7.33 -3.41
CA LYS A 41 -24.01 -7.46 -4.51
C LYS A 41 -23.31 -6.12 -4.75
N VAL A 42 -22.07 -6.16 -5.23
CA VAL A 42 -21.24 -4.96 -5.45
C VAL A 42 -21.93 -3.99 -6.42
N ASP A 43 -22.56 -4.48 -7.47
CA ASP A 43 -23.37 -3.71 -8.42
C ASP A 43 -24.52 -2.89 -7.77
N LYS A 44 -25.02 -3.35 -6.62
CA LYS A 44 -26.04 -2.65 -5.82
C LYS A 44 -25.46 -1.74 -4.73
N LYS A 45 -24.17 -1.85 -4.45
CA LYS A 45 -23.47 -1.00 -3.48
C LYS A 45 -22.83 0.22 -4.13
N VAL A 46 -22.34 0.05 -5.34
CA VAL A 46 -21.70 1.10 -6.11
C VAL A 46 -22.78 1.80 -6.92
N ARG A 47 -22.93 3.11 -6.70
CA ARG A 47 -23.74 3.97 -7.55
C ARG A 47 -22.76 4.93 -8.24
N PRO A 48 -22.25 4.56 -9.42
CA PRO A 48 -21.35 5.46 -10.13
C PRO A 48 -22.09 6.75 -10.46
N ILE A 49 -21.40 7.86 -10.27
CA ILE A 49 -21.92 9.16 -10.71
C ILE A 49 -21.87 9.14 -12.24
N PRO A 50 -22.97 9.43 -12.95
CA PRO A 50 -23.04 9.31 -14.40
C PRO A 50 -22.36 10.51 -15.10
N VAL A 51 -21.11 10.78 -14.76
CA VAL A 51 -20.27 11.83 -15.33
C VAL A 51 -18.93 11.23 -15.70
N THR A 52 -18.39 11.59 -16.85
CA THR A 52 -17.02 11.20 -17.23
C THR A 52 -16.01 11.98 -16.40
N LEU A 53 -14.88 11.34 -16.08
CA LEU A 53 -13.78 11.99 -15.38
C LEU A 53 -13.22 13.12 -16.29
N PRO A 54 -13.25 14.39 -15.86
CA PRO A 54 -12.63 15.46 -16.64
C PRO A 54 -11.11 15.30 -16.72
N GLU A 55 -10.51 15.68 -17.83
CA GLU A 55 -9.05 15.53 -18.08
C GLU A 55 -8.18 16.25 -17.03
N GLU A 56 -8.66 17.35 -16.47
CA GLU A 56 -7.95 18.11 -15.42
C GLU A 56 -7.72 17.32 -14.11
N PHE A 57 -8.39 16.19 -13.93
CA PHE A 57 -8.25 15.28 -12.80
C PHE A 57 -7.39 14.04 -13.12
N CYS A 58 -6.90 13.92 -14.35
CA CYS A 58 -5.98 12.87 -14.71
C CYS A 58 -4.60 13.15 -14.12
N SER A 59 -3.95 12.12 -13.59
CA SER A 59 -2.56 12.22 -13.13
C SER A 59 -1.65 12.43 -14.34
N ILE A 60 -0.74 13.39 -14.22
CA ILE A 60 0.28 13.64 -15.24
C ILE A 60 1.59 13.04 -14.74
N HIS A 61 2.18 12.19 -15.56
CA HIS A 61 3.47 11.56 -15.29
C HIS A 61 4.52 12.11 -16.25
N CYS A 62 5.69 12.46 -15.74
CA CYS A 62 6.80 12.93 -16.55
C CYS A 62 8.13 12.53 -15.87
N ILE A 63 8.85 11.57 -16.45
CA ILE A 63 10.21 11.24 -16.02
C ILE A 63 11.16 11.85 -17.06
N PRO A 64 11.85 12.96 -16.73
CA PRO A 64 12.68 13.69 -17.70
C PRO A 64 13.91 12.91 -18.14
N GLU A 65 14.44 12.07 -17.27
CA GLU A 65 15.62 11.24 -17.52
C GLU A 65 15.35 9.81 -17.04
N ASP A 66 15.79 8.83 -17.84
CA ASP A 66 15.68 7.43 -17.43
C ASP A 66 16.58 7.18 -16.19
N PRO A 67 16.00 6.85 -15.02
CA PRO A 67 16.77 6.63 -13.81
C PRO A 67 17.71 5.41 -13.92
N LEU A 68 17.46 4.49 -14.84
CA LEU A 68 18.31 3.31 -15.07
C LEU A 68 19.66 3.69 -15.67
N LEU A 69 19.77 4.84 -16.34
CA LEU A 69 21.04 5.32 -16.90
C LEU A 69 22.07 5.69 -15.83
N SER A 70 21.63 5.98 -14.62
CA SER A 70 22.48 6.30 -13.47
C SER A 70 22.90 5.10 -12.64
N LEU A 71 22.40 3.89 -12.95
CA LEU A 71 22.72 2.69 -12.18
C LEU A 71 24.19 2.29 -12.36
N LEU A 72 24.83 1.96 -11.25
CA LEU A 72 26.19 1.43 -11.25
C LEU A 72 26.18 0.00 -11.79
N PRO A 73 27.14 -0.34 -12.68
CA PRO A 73 27.24 -1.71 -13.17
C PRO A 73 27.54 -2.68 -12.03
N LEU A 74 26.84 -3.82 -12.02
CA LEU A 74 27.08 -4.86 -11.02
C LEU A 74 28.41 -5.56 -11.29
N THR A 75 29.16 -5.81 -10.21
CA THR A 75 30.39 -6.57 -10.27
C THR A 75 30.14 -8.07 -10.22
N MET A 76 30.93 -8.85 -10.97
CA MET A 76 30.90 -10.32 -10.89
C MET A 76 31.49 -10.85 -9.56
N TYR A 77 32.24 -10.01 -8.85
CA TYR A 77 32.90 -10.36 -7.57
C TYR A 77 32.46 -9.34 -6.49
N PRO A 78 31.24 -9.48 -5.96
CA PRO A 78 30.77 -8.56 -4.94
C PRO A 78 31.65 -8.63 -3.69
N PRO A 79 31.99 -7.47 -3.09
CA PRO A 79 32.74 -7.44 -1.84
C PRO A 79 31.93 -8.03 -0.69
N ASP A 80 32.61 -8.33 0.41
CA ASP A 80 31.91 -8.68 1.64
C ASP A 80 31.06 -7.50 2.12
N PHE A 81 29.92 -7.82 2.75
CA PHE A 81 29.02 -6.79 3.23
C PHE A 81 29.68 -5.92 4.29
N MET A 82 29.59 -4.61 4.10
CA MET A 82 29.98 -3.60 5.07
C MET A 82 28.74 -2.77 5.47
N PRO A 83 28.40 -2.71 6.77
CA PRO A 83 27.27 -1.93 7.24
C PRO A 83 27.33 -0.48 6.78
N GLY A 84 26.18 0.06 6.39
CA GLY A 84 26.02 1.43 5.95
C GLY A 84 25.22 2.27 6.92
N LYS A 85 24.82 3.47 6.44
CA LYS A 85 24.01 4.38 7.23
C LYS A 85 22.56 3.91 7.34
N HIS A 86 21.98 3.45 6.25
CA HIS A 86 20.59 2.97 6.17
C HIS A 86 20.48 1.45 6.26
N LEU A 87 21.46 0.72 5.69
CA LEU A 87 21.53 -0.73 5.79
C LEU A 87 22.59 -1.14 6.81
N THR A 88 22.21 -1.16 8.07
CA THR A 88 23.05 -1.68 9.16
C THR A 88 23.03 -3.22 9.20
N GLN A 89 23.94 -3.83 9.97
CA GLN A 89 23.94 -5.29 10.15
C GLN A 89 22.60 -5.76 10.75
N GLU A 90 22.07 -5.06 11.74
CA GLU A 90 20.78 -5.38 12.35
C GLU A 90 19.62 -5.33 11.35
N CYS A 91 19.63 -4.35 10.44
CA CYS A 91 18.65 -4.24 9.37
C CYS A 91 18.77 -5.40 8.38
N LEU A 92 20.00 -5.75 8.00
CA LEU A 92 20.26 -6.89 7.11
C LEU A 92 19.78 -8.22 7.73
N ASP A 93 20.05 -8.42 9.02
CA ASP A 93 19.62 -9.61 9.74
C ASP A 93 18.08 -9.71 9.81
N LYS A 94 17.40 -8.58 9.98
CA LYS A 94 15.93 -8.52 9.95
C LYS A 94 15.33 -8.85 8.59
N LEU A 95 16.02 -8.56 7.48
CA LEU A 95 15.56 -8.93 6.15
C LEU A 95 15.52 -10.44 5.93
N ASN A 96 16.39 -11.18 6.65
CA ASN A 96 16.46 -12.65 6.57
C ASN A 96 16.43 -13.16 5.11
N LEU A 97 17.39 -12.71 4.30
CA LEU A 97 17.39 -12.87 2.84
C LEU A 97 17.45 -14.33 2.36
N ASN A 98 17.89 -15.25 3.19
CA ASN A 98 18.09 -16.66 2.81
C ASN A 98 17.64 -17.61 3.92
N PRO A 99 16.34 -17.60 4.33
CA PRO A 99 15.84 -18.38 5.46
C PRO A 99 16.00 -19.89 5.25
N ASP A 100 15.85 -20.36 4.03
CA ASP A 100 15.85 -21.79 3.67
C ASP A 100 17.19 -22.26 3.09
N ASN A 101 18.22 -21.41 3.12
CA ASN A 101 19.54 -21.68 2.52
C ASN A 101 19.45 -22.02 1.02
N PHE A 102 18.47 -21.47 0.31
CA PHE A 102 18.25 -21.66 -1.11
C PHE A 102 19.34 -20.95 -1.95
N LEU A 103 19.75 -19.76 -1.54
CA LEU A 103 20.75 -18.98 -2.26
C LEU A 103 22.16 -19.50 -1.97
N TRP A 104 22.96 -19.58 -3.01
CA TRP A 104 24.38 -19.86 -2.86
C TRP A 104 25.11 -18.71 -2.17
N PRO A 105 26.26 -18.96 -1.50
CA PRO A 105 26.97 -17.89 -0.80
C PRO A 105 27.38 -16.70 -1.68
N LYS A 106 27.65 -16.93 -2.98
CA LYS A 106 27.95 -15.87 -3.93
C LYS A 106 26.71 -15.05 -4.32
N GLU A 107 25.57 -15.69 -4.47
CA GLU A 107 24.29 -15.02 -4.77
C GLU A 107 23.84 -14.17 -3.58
N LEU A 108 23.97 -14.71 -2.38
CA LEU A 108 23.69 -13.94 -1.16
C LEU A 108 24.55 -12.69 -1.06
N LYS A 109 25.88 -12.81 -1.32
CA LYS A 109 26.78 -11.65 -1.38
C LYS A 109 26.37 -10.64 -2.44
N LEU A 110 25.93 -11.11 -3.61
CA LEU A 110 25.47 -10.23 -4.69
C LEU A 110 24.22 -9.46 -4.25
N ILE A 111 23.24 -10.12 -3.67
CA ILE A 111 22.02 -9.47 -3.17
C ILE A 111 22.35 -8.45 -2.08
N GLN A 112 23.22 -8.80 -1.12
CA GLN A 112 23.68 -7.88 -0.09
C GLN A 112 24.38 -6.65 -0.71
N HIS A 113 25.17 -6.85 -1.76
CA HIS A 113 25.85 -5.77 -2.48
C HIS A 113 24.86 -4.86 -3.21
N VAL A 114 23.85 -5.43 -3.91
CA VAL A 114 22.77 -4.67 -4.58
C VAL A 114 21.99 -3.83 -3.56
N LEU A 115 21.59 -4.43 -2.44
CA LEU A 115 20.90 -3.72 -1.36
C LEU A 115 21.77 -2.60 -0.77
N LYS A 116 23.08 -2.84 -0.64
CA LYS A 116 24.01 -1.84 -0.14
C LYS A 116 24.19 -0.67 -1.12
N LEU A 117 24.30 -0.93 -2.42
CA LEU A 117 24.38 0.13 -3.44
C LEU A 117 23.13 1.03 -3.43
N ASN A 118 21.98 0.44 -3.11
CA ASN A 118 20.68 1.10 -3.09
C ASN A 118 20.17 1.34 -1.67
N GLU A 119 21.03 1.39 -0.64
CA GLU A 119 20.59 1.50 0.75
C GLU A 119 19.73 2.74 1.05
N HIS A 120 19.84 3.79 0.23
CA HIS A 120 19.10 5.03 0.38
C HIS A 120 17.59 4.90 0.06
N VAL A 121 17.18 3.84 -0.66
CA VAL A 121 15.76 3.57 -0.94
C VAL A 121 15.12 2.65 0.11
N LEU A 122 15.92 2.08 1.03
CA LEU A 122 15.40 1.24 2.10
C LEU A 122 14.86 2.10 3.23
N VAL A 123 13.62 1.86 3.62
CA VAL A 123 12.90 2.63 4.63
C VAL A 123 12.57 1.76 5.83
N TRP A 124 12.99 2.18 7.02
CA TRP A 124 12.78 1.47 8.28
C TRP A 124 11.83 2.19 9.21
N THR A 125 11.66 3.49 9.02
CA THR A 125 10.84 4.34 9.89
C THR A 125 9.97 5.30 9.07
N GLU A 126 8.89 5.81 9.69
CA GLU A 126 8.02 6.82 9.08
C GLU A 126 8.77 8.12 8.70
N ALA A 127 9.85 8.44 9.41
CA ALA A 127 10.63 9.65 9.15
C ALA A 127 11.52 9.55 7.90
N GLU A 128 11.86 8.33 7.48
CA GLU A 128 12.74 8.09 6.32
C GLU A 128 11.96 7.96 5.02
N LYS A 129 10.63 7.81 5.09
CA LYS A 129 9.82 7.64 3.88
C LYS A 129 9.89 8.87 2.99
N GLY A 130 10.00 8.62 1.69
CA GLY A 130 9.95 9.65 0.66
C GLY A 130 8.52 9.99 0.22
N ARG A 131 8.45 10.83 -0.80
CA ARG A 131 7.25 11.11 -1.60
C ARG A 131 7.64 11.11 -3.06
N PHE A 132 6.70 10.80 -3.94
CA PHE A 132 6.89 11.02 -5.36
C PHE A 132 7.13 12.50 -5.62
N HIS A 133 8.11 12.79 -6.46
CA HIS A 133 8.45 14.17 -6.78
C HIS A 133 7.33 14.82 -7.61
N ASN A 134 6.86 15.99 -7.19
CA ASN A 134 5.69 16.63 -7.82
C ASN A 134 5.90 17.04 -9.29
N GLU A 135 7.16 17.16 -9.74
CA GLU A 135 7.49 17.38 -11.14
C GLU A 135 7.35 16.12 -11.99
N TYR A 136 7.49 14.93 -11.37
CA TYR A 136 7.36 13.64 -12.04
C TYR A 136 5.94 13.09 -11.95
N PHE A 137 5.30 13.30 -10.80
CA PHE A 137 3.94 12.88 -10.50
C PHE A 137 3.14 14.06 -9.99
N SER A 138 2.25 14.58 -10.80
CA SER A 138 1.46 15.76 -10.43
C SER A 138 0.62 15.51 -9.18
N PRO A 139 0.48 16.51 -8.26
CA PRO A 139 -0.39 16.38 -7.09
C PRO A 139 -1.83 16.08 -7.49
N ILE A 140 -2.41 15.07 -6.86
CA ILE A 140 -3.70 14.49 -7.19
C ILE A 140 -4.85 15.42 -6.81
N LYS A 141 -5.73 15.71 -7.76
CA LYS A 141 -7.01 16.37 -7.50
C LYS A 141 -8.11 15.32 -7.35
N ILE A 142 -8.86 15.39 -6.26
CA ILE A 142 -10.01 14.49 -6.03
C ILE A 142 -11.20 15.04 -6.85
N PRO A 143 -11.69 14.31 -7.85
CA PRO A 143 -12.82 14.73 -8.67
C PRO A 143 -14.13 14.56 -7.89
N VAL A 144 -14.78 15.64 -7.55
CA VAL A 144 -16.04 15.65 -6.80
C VAL A 144 -17.10 16.48 -7.52
N VAL A 145 -18.34 16.05 -7.40
CA VAL A 145 -19.49 16.85 -7.85
C VAL A 145 -19.78 17.97 -6.84
N GLU A 146 -20.55 18.96 -7.27
CA GLU A 146 -21.01 20.03 -6.37
C GLU A 146 -21.76 19.44 -5.16
N HIS A 147 -21.41 19.90 -3.97
CA HIS A 147 -21.90 19.34 -2.71
C HIS A 147 -21.81 20.34 -1.57
N ILE A 148 -22.54 20.05 -0.49
CA ILE A 148 -22.47 20.78 0.75
C ILE A 148 -21.39 20.14 1.66
N PRO A 149 -20.50 20.93 2.30
CA PRO A 149 -19.52 20.39 3.23
C PRO A 149 -20.19 19.62 4.38
N TRP A 150 -19.61 18.46 4.70
CA TRP A 150 -20.07 17.63 5.81
C TRP A 150 -19.31 17.93 7.10
N ALA A 151 -20.01 17.83 8.23
CA ALA A 151 -19.43 17.96 9.57
C ALA A 151 -19.91 16.81 10.47
N HIS A 152 -19.16 15.73 10.49
CA HIS A 152 -19.49 14.56 11.29
C HIS A 152 -18.79 14.59 12.66
N LYS A 153 -19.52 14.24 13.71
CA LYS A 153 -18.93 14.11 15.06
C LYS A 153 -18.09 12.83 15.12
N ASN A 154 -16.90 12.94 15.71
CA ASN A 154 -16.04 11.80 15.99
C ASN A 154 -16.60 10.90 17.08
N LEU A 155 -16.17 9.65 17.07
CA LEU A 155 -16.29 8.76 18.20
C LEU A 155 -15.34 9.22 19.32
N PRO A 156 -15.75 9.14 20.59
CA PRO A 156 -14.87 9.48 21.70
C PRO A 156 -13.68 8.50 21.74
N ILE A 157 -12.49 9.06 21.97
CA ILE A 157 -11.26 8.25 22.09
C ILE A 157 -11.18 7.72 23.52
N PRO A 158 -11.03 6.40 23.72
CA PRO A 158 -10.84 5.83 25.05
C PRO A 158 -9.58 6.42 25.71
N PRO A 159 -9.67 6.86 26.99
CA PRO A 159 -8.55 7.49 27.67
C PRO A 159 -7.26 6.65 27.70
N GLY A 160 -7.39 5.32 27.73
CA GLY A 160 -6.26 4.39 27.78
C GLY A 160 -5.38 4.38 26.51
N ILE A 161 -5.89 4.83 25.37
CA ILE A 161 -5.14 4.89 24.11
C ILE A 161 -4.84 6.31 23.64
N LEU A 162 -5.29 7.33 24.35
CA LEU A 162 -5.18 8.72 23.92
C LEU A 162 -3.72 9.14 23.69
N LYS A 163 -2.80 8.73 24.56
CA LYS A 163 -1.37 9.05 24.44
C LYS A 163 -0.77 8.45 23.16
N ASP A 164 -1.10 7.21 22.86
CA ASP A 164 -0.61 6.54 21.67
C ASP A 164 -1.18 7.18 20.40
N VAL A 165 -2.45 7.58 20.44
CA VAL A 165 -3.10 8.31 19.34
C VAL A 165 -2.41 9.64 19.07
N ILE A 166 -2.13 10.43 20.12
CA ILE A 166 -1.41 11.70 20.00
C ILE A 166 -0.02 11.47 19.37
N LYS A 167 0.69 10.44 19.82
CA LYS A 167 2.00 10.07 19.25
C LYS A 167 1.91 9.79 17.77
N ILE A 168 0.93 9.00 17.32
CA ILE A 168 0.71 8.71 15.89
C ILE A 168 0.48 10.01 15.09
N PHE A 169 -0.34 10.94 15.61
CA PHE A 169 -0.55 12.22 14.94
C PHE A 169 0.74 13.04 14.87
N GLN A 170 1.54 13.09 15.94
CA GLN A 170 2.82 13.80 15.97
C GLN A 170 3.79 13.23 14.92
N GLU A 171 3.91 11.91 14.84
CA GLU A 171 4.74 11.22 13.82
C GLU A 171 4.27 11.54 12.41
N LYS A 172 2.97 11.50 12.15
CA LYS A 172 2.38 11.82 10.85
C LYS A 172 2.49 13.31 10.48
N ILE A 173 2.43 14.22 11.44
CA ILE A 173 2.70 15.65 11.22
C ILE A 173 4.18 15.85 10.89
N ALA A 174 5.09 15.24 11.66
CA ALA A 174 6.52 15.34 11.43
C ALA A 174 6.95 14.79 10.07
N SER A 175 6.27 13.74 9.57
CA SER A 175 6.47 13.19 8.21
C SER A 175 5.71 13.96 7.12
N GLY A 176 5.00 15.05 7.48
CA GLY A 176 4.29 15.91 6.53
C GLY A 176 3.01 15.31 5.94
N VAL A 177 2.49 14.18 6.45
CA VAL A 177 1.24 13.56 6.01
C VAL A 177 0.01 14.34 6.46
N TYR A 178 0.11 14.99 7.62
CA TYR A 178 -0.91 15.88 8.15
C TYR A 178 -0.41 17.29 8.25
N GLU A 179 -1.32 18.23 8.01
CA GLU A 179 -1.14 19.65 8.28
C GLU A 179 -2.37 20.24 8.95
N HIS A 180 -2.22 21.39 9.57
CA HIS A 180 -3.35 22.13 10.18
C HIS A 180 -4.31 22.62 9.09
N SER A 181 -5.61 22.57 9.38
CA SER A 181 -6.66 22.98 8.47
C SER A 181 -7.66 23.93 9.13
N ASN A 182 -8.18 24.84 8.34
CA ASN A 182 -9.33 25.69 8.68
C ASN A 182 -10.55 25.37 7.81
N ALA A 183 -10.59 24.19 7.17
CA ALA A 183 -11.66 23.82 6.27
C ALA A 183 -12.97 23.56 7.01
N SER A 184 -14.09 23.71 6.28
CA SER A 184 -15.43 23.46 6.79
C SER A 184 -15.83 21.98 6.82
N TYR A 185 -14.94 21.08 6.42
CA TYR A 185 -15.20 19.64 6.40
C TYR A 185 -14.74 18.99 7.70
N HIS A 186 -15.53 18.03 8.21
CA HIS A 186 -15.11 17.15 9.28
C HIS A 186 -15.49 15.71 8.99
N LEU A 187 -14.52 14.88 8.63
CA LEU A 187 -14.67 13.43 8.51
C LEU A 187 -14.64 12.78 9.90
N ARG A 188 -15.41 11.73 10.05
CA ARG A 188 -15.32 10.85 11.20
C ARG A 188 -14.10 9.94 11.08
N TRP A 189 -13.44 9.69 12.19
CA TRP A 189 -12.35 8.74 12.28
C TRP A 189 -12.37 7.99 13.60
N PHE A 190 -11.68 6.88 13.67
CA PHE A 190 -11.53 6.06 14.86
C PHE A 190 -10.22 5.26 14.81
N CYS A 191 -9.84 4.66 15.95
CA CYS A 191 -8.66 3.82 16.05
C CYS A 191 -9.06 2.36 16.10
N MET A 192 -8.31 1.54 15.38
CA MET A 192 -8.38 0.08 15.44
C MET A 192 -7.05 -0.50 15.88
N LYS A 193 -7.08 -1.55 16.69
CA LYS A 193 -5.90 -2.31 17.05
C LYS A 193 -5.63 -3.37 15.99
N LYS A 194 -4.44 -3.35 15.40
CA LYS A 194 -3.98 -4.40 14.47
C LYS A 194 -3.76 -5.71 15.23
N LYS A 195 -3.69 -6.84 14.53
CA LYS A 195 -3.32 -8.14 15.11
C LYS A 195 -1.94 -8.10 15.80
N SER A 196 -1.03 -7.27 15.30
CA SER A 196 0.29 -6.99 15.89
C SER A 196 0.25 -6.20 17.21
N GLY A 197 -0.92 -5.71 17.63
CA GLY A 197 -1.09 -4.88 18.83
C GLY A 197 -0.94 -3.38 18.58
N THR A 198 -0.43 -2.94 17.44
CA THR A 198 -0.28 -1.52 17.08
C THR A 198 -1.62 -0.89 16.71
N LEU A 199 -1.76 0.42 16.95
CA LEU A 199 -2.95 1.18 16.59
C LEU A 199 -2.89 1.59 15.10
N ARG A 200 -4.06 1.64 14.46
CA ARG A 200 -4.26 2.17 13.11
C ARG A 200 -5.39 3.19 13.14
N LEU A 201 -5.18 4.34 12.50
CA LEU A 201 -6.22 5.32 12.25
C LEU A 201 -7.06 4.89 11.04
N VAL A 202 -8.38 4.96 11.17
CA VAL A 202 -9.33 4.62 10.10
C VAL A 202 -10.27 5.81 9.92
N TYR A 203 -10.42 6.26 8.67
CA TYR A 203 -11.27 7.36 8.27
C TYR A 203 -12.56 6.85 7.65
N ASP A 204 -13.68 7.46 8.03
CA ASP A 204 -14.96 7.24 7.35
C ASP A 204 -15.03 8.14 6.12
N LEU A 205 -14.56 7.63 5.00
CA LEU A 205 -14.56 8.32 3.72
C LEU A 205 -15.85 8.10 2.91
N GLN A 206 -16.89 7.50 3.50
CA GLN A 206 -18.17 7.29 2.80
C GLN A 206 -18.77 8.58 2.26
N PRO A 207 -18.76 9.74 2.98
CA PRO A 207 -19.26 10.99 2.43
C PRO A 207 -18.47 11.45 1.19
N LEU A 208 -17.14 11.35 1.23
CA LEU A 208 -16.28 11.69 0.10
C LEU A 208 -16.51 10.74 -1.07
N ASN A 209 -16.55 9.44 -0.81
CA ASN A 209 -16.78 8.42 -1.85
C ASN A 209 -18.15 8.55 -2.54
N ALA A 210 -19.15 9.09 -1.82
CA ALA A 210 -20.48 9.28 -2.37
C ALA A 210 -20.57 10.37 -3.44
N ILE A 211 -19.65 11.35 -3.40
CA ILE A 211 -19.61 12.49 -4.32
C ILE A 211 -18.44 12.43 -5.30
N THR A 212 -17.57 11.43 -5.16
CA THR A 212 -16.40 11.27 -6.04
C THR A 212 -16.82 10.75 -7.41
N ILE A 213 -16.33 11.37 -8.47
CA ILE A 213 -16.38 10.85 -9.83
C ILE A 213 -15.35 9.73 -9.92
N GLN A 214 -15.80 8.51 -10.19
CA GLN A 214 -14.94 7.33 -10.09
C GLN A 214 -13.98 7.22 -11.28
N ASN A 215 -12.75 6.86 -10.99
CA ASN A 215 -11.77 6.39 -11.98
C ASN A 215 -12.05 4.91 -12.29
N ALA A 216 -11.99 4.54 -13.57
CA ALA A 216 -12.20 3.17 -14.04
C ALA A 216 -10.98 2.25 -13.87
N GLY A 217 -9.87 2.73 -13.32
CA GLY A 217 -8.67 1.93 -13.07
C GLY A 217 -8.96 0.75 -12.15
N ILE A 218 -8.62 -0.46 -12.62
CA ILE A 218 -8.82 -1.70 -11.88
C ILE A 218 -7.45 -2.37 -11.74
N PRO A 219 -7.05 -2.78 -10.52
CA PRO A 219 -5.81 -3.54 -10.34
C PRO A 219 -5.93 -4.90 -11.05
N PRO A 220 -4.80 -5.52 -11.43
CA PRO A 220 -4.80 -6.81 -12.07
C PRO A 220 -5.51 -7.87 -11.23
N ILE A 221 -6.05 -8.89 -11.90
CA ILE A 221 -6.69 -10.02 -11.22
C ILE A 221 -5.59 -10.89 -10.59
N PRO A 222 -5.63 -11.19 -9.26
CA PRO A 222 -4.59 -11.97 -8.58
C PRO A 222 -4.24 -13.29 -9.28
N ASN A 223 -5.25 -14.01 -9.80
CA ASN A 223 -5.04 -15.25 -10.53
C ASN A 223 -4.23 -15.09 -11.82
N GLN A 224 -4.27 -13.93 -12.45
CA GLN A 224 -3.46 -13.64 -13.64
C GLN A 224 -2.00 -13.45 -13.25
N ILE A 225 -1.74 -12.74 -12.14
CA ILE A 225 -0.39 -12.55 -11.59
C ILE A 225 0.22 -13.89 -11.21
N ILE A 226 -0.51 -14.73 -10.46
CA ILE A 226 -0.04 -16.07 -10.06
C ILE A 226 0.32 -16.91 -11.29
N LYS A 227 -0.52 -16.90 -12.35
CA LYS A 227 -0.23 -17.61 -13.59
C LYS A 227 1.01 -17.05 -14.29
N ALA A 228 1.18 -15.74 -14.30
CA ALA A 228 2.31 -15.09 -14.93
C ALA A 228 3.63 -15.28 -14.16
N MET A 229 3.57 -15.60 -12.86
CA MET A 229 4.72 -15.97 -12.04
C MET A 229 5.12 -17.44 -12.21
N ALA A 230 4.23 -18.31 -12.72
CA ALA A 230 4.54 -19.73 -12.92
C ALA A 230 5.64 -19.93 -13.97
N GLY A 231 6.44 -21.00 -13.83
CA GLY A 231 7.53 -21.33 -14.75
C GLY A 231 8.84 -20.61 -14.47
N HIS A 232 9.02 -20.06 -13.28
CA HIS A 232 10.27 -19.45 -12.81
C HIS A 232 10.82 -20.21 -11.61
N LEU A 233 12.16 -20.28 -11.50
CA LEU A 233 12.84 -20.99 -10.41
C LEU A 233 12.65 -20.31 -9.06
N CYS A 234 12.58 -18.99 -9.04
CA CYS A 234 12.38 -18.18 -7.85
C CYS A 234 11.67 -16.87 -8.18
N TYR A 235 11.24 -16.17 -7.17
CA TYR A 235 10.69 -14.82 -7.28
C TYR A 235 11.00 -14.00 -6.03
N THR A 236 10.98 -12.69 -6.20
CA THR A 236 11.15 -11.73 -5.11
C THR A 236 9.91 -10.85 -5.01
N MET A 237 9.49 -10.52 -3.80
CA MET A 237 8.42 -9.58 -3.55
C MET A 237 8.99 -8.29 -2.96
N LEU A 238 8.66 -7.17 -3.57
CA LEU A 238 8.95 -5.84 -3.04
C LEU A 238 7.65 -5.23 -2.52
N ASP A 239 7.70 -4.68 -1.31
CA ASP A 239 6.57 -3.98 -0.66
C ASP A 239 6.92 -2.51 -0.50
N ILE A 240 6.06 -1.62 -0.99
CA ILE A 240 6.26 -0.17 -0.86
C ILE A 240 5.74 0.28 0.50
N PHE A 241 6.67 0.74 1.35
CA PHE A 241 6.36 1.17 2.71
C PHE A 241 5.38 2.35 2.71
N VAL A 242 4.21 2.18 3.37
CA VAL A 242 3.12 3.17 3.49
C VAL A 242 2.76 3.82 2.14
N SER A 243 2.52 2.97 1.15
CA SER A 243 2.36 3.24 -0.28
C SER A 243 1.62 4.55 -0.64
N TYR A 244 0.44 4.78 -0.10
CA TYR A 244 -0.40 5.94 -0.46
C TYR A 244 0.13 7.28 0.05
N ASP A 245 1.01 7.28 1.05
CA ASP A 245 1.63 8.51 1.55
C ASP A 245 2.65 9.10 0.56
N HIS A 246 3.08 8.31 -0.45
CA HIS A 246 3.97 8.77 -1.51
C HIS A 246 3.30 9.71 -2.51
N CYS A 247 1.99 9.59 -2.72
CA CYS A 247 1.24 10.44 -3.65
C CYS A 247 0.74 11.69 -2.95
N SER A 248 1.15 12.86 -3.42
CA SER A 248 0.73 14.16 -2.88
C SER A 248 -0.68 14.49 -3.33
N LEU A 249 -1.50 15.04 -2.42
CA LEU A 249 -2.77 15.67 -2.75
C LEU A 249 -2.55 17.11 -3.22
N ASN A 250 -3.34 17.55 -4.18
CA ASN A 250 -3.45 18.96 -4.53
C ASN A 250 -4.10 19.72 -3.36
N ILE A 251 -3.63 20.94 -3.11
CA ILE A 251 -4.09 21.79 -1.99
C ILE A 251 -5.62 21.97 -2.03
N SER A 252 -6.22 22.08 -3.22
CA SER A 252 -7.68 22.20 -3.37
C SER A 252 -8.46 20.99 -2.87
N SER A 253 -7.82 19.81 -2.80
CA SER A 253 -8.44 18.55 -2.39
C SER A 253 -8.15 18.17 -0.94
N CYS A 254 -7.11 18.75 -0.31
CA CYS A 254 -6.75 18.47 1.07
C CYS A 254 -7.92 18.75 2.03
N ASN A 255 -8.69 19.82 1.80
CA ASN A 255 -9.84 20.21 2.63
C ASN A 255 -10.89 19.08 2.77
N LEU A 256 -11.07 18.26 1.72
CA LEU A 256 -12.04 17.15 1.71
C LEU A 256 -11.68 16.04 2.71
N THR A 257 -10.44 16.01 3.17
CA THR A 257 -9.91 14.99 4.08
C THR A 257 -9.84 15.46 5.54
N THR A 258 -10.38 16.64 5.83
CA THR A 258 -10.26 17.28 7.14
C THR A 258 -10.91 16.48 8.25
N ILE A 259 -10.21 16.37 9.38
CA ILE A 259 -10.63 15.65 10.58
C ILE A 259 -10.43 16.53 11.82
N GLN A 260 -11.19 16.25 12.87
CA GLN A 260 -10.96 16.80 14.21
C GLN A 260 -10.09 15.83 15.01
N SER A 261 -8.81 16.16 15.18
CA SER A 261 -7.87 15.38 15.99
C SER A 261 -7.79 15.89 17.42
N PRO A 262 -7.16 15.16 18.38
CA PRO A 262 -6.86 15.68 19.71
C PRO A 262 -5.94 16.91 19.72
N MET A 263 -5.26 17.17 18.61
CA MET A 263 -4.32 18.29 18.43
C MET A 263 -4.91 19.44 17.60
N GLY A 264 -6.23 19.40 17.34
CA GLY A 264 -6.95 20.38 16.53
C GLY A 264 -7.39 19.84 15.18
N THR A 265 -7.84 20.73 14.32
CA THR A 265 -8.30 20.40 12.97
C THR A 265 -7.12 20.14 12.05
N MET A 266 -7.10 18.97 11.42
CA MET A 266 -6.03 18.49 10.54
C MET A 266 -6.59 18.01 9.21
N GLN A 267 -5.79 18.10 8.16
CA GLN A 267 -6.10 17.53 6.86
C GLN A 267 -4.93 16.69 6.32
N LEU A 268 -5.21 15.78 5.42
CA LEU A 268 -4.20 14.98 4.75
C LEU A 268 -3.59 15.76 3.59
N THR A 269 -2.30 15.58 3.39
CA THR A 269 -1.52 16.09 2.25
C THR A 269 -1.18 15.00 1.25
N SER A 270 -1.57 13.76 1.55
CA SER A 270 -1.36 12.56 0.73
C SER A 270 -2.66 11.81 0.48
N LEU A 271 -2.64 10.84 -0.42
CA LEU A 271 -3.84 10.07 -0.77
C LEU A 271 -4.46 9.38 0.44
N PRO A 272 -5.75 9.62 0.72
CA PRO A 272 -6.43 9.04 1.87
C PRO A 272 -6.72 7.56 1.65
N GLN A 273 -6.27 6.72 2.58
CA GLN A 273 -6.58 5.29 2.56
C GLN A 273 -8.08 5.05 2.76
N GLY A 274 -8.72 4.40 1.77
CA GLY A 274 -10.16 4.12 1.76
C GLY A 274 -10.97 5.05 0.86
N TRP A 275 -10.36 6.03 0.21
CA TRP A 275 -10.97 6.72 -0.90
C TRP A 275 -11.00 5.82 -2.15
N THR A 276 -12.10 5.86 -2.92
CA THR A 276 -12.32 4.96 -4.05
C THR A 276 -11.28 5.09 -5.15
N GLY A 277 -10.69 6.28 -5.35
CA GLY A 277 -9.67 6.54 -6.37
C GLY A 277 -8.25 6.15 -5.95
N THR A 278 -7.98 6.00 -4.64
CA THR A 278 -6.61 5.81 -4.11
C THR A 278 -5.88 4.63 -4.74
N MET A 279 -6.52 3.46 -4.79
CA MET A 279 -5.91 2.24 -5.31
C MET A 279 -5.59 2.35 -6.81
N ALA A 280 -6.53 2.87 -7.60
CA ALA A 280 -6.39 2.98 -9.05
C ALA A 280 -5.25 3.95 -9.43
N ILE A 281 -5.16 5.08 -8.75
CA ILE A 281 -4.12 6.09 -9.00
C ILE A 281 -2.77 5.55 -8.61
N PHE A 282 -2.61 5.08 -7.37
CA PHE A 282 -1.32 4.57 -6.89
C PHE A 282 -0.83 3.39 -7.74
N HIS A 283 -1.71 2.45 -8.08
CA HIS A 283 -1.35 1.35 -8.97
C HIS A 283 -0.93 1.84 -10.36
N GLY A 284 -1.62 2.86 -10.90
CA GLY A 284 -1.24 3.51 -12.15
C GLY A 284 0.15 4.14 -12.10
N ASP A 285 0.49 4.82 -10.99
CA ASP A 285 1.81 5.42 -10.77
C ASP A 285 2.90 4.34 -10.73
N VAL A 286 2.66 3.22 -10.03
CA VAL A 286 3.61 2.09 -9.96
C VAL A 286 3.76 1.41 -11.33
N VAL A 287 2.66 1.21 -12.06
CA VAL A 287 2.71 0.66 -13.43
C VAL A 287 3.51 1.57 -14.34
N PHE A 288 3.33 2.88 -14.26
CA PHE A 288 4.10 3.83 -15.06
C PHE A 288 5.61 3.77 -14.76
N ILE A 289 6.00 3.66 -13.48
CA ILE A 289 7.42 3.53 -13.08
C ILE A 289 8.02 2.23 -13.65
N LEU A 290 7.27 1.14 -13.63
CA LEU A 290 7.73 -0.20 -14.00
C LEU A 290 7.41 -0.59 -15.44
N GLU A 291 6.83 0.32 -16.25
CA GLU A 291 6.37 0.03 -17.60
C GLU A 291 7.41 -0.72 -18.47
N PRO A 292 8.71 -0.37 -18.45
CA PRO A 292 9.73 -1.07 -19.23
C PRO A 292 9.94 -2.53 -18.82
N GLU A 293 9.61 -2.88 -17.58
CA GLU A 293 9.84 -4.20 -16.98
C GLU A 293 8.58 -5.09 -16.98
N ILE A 294 7.43 -4.53 -17.35
CA ILE A 294 6.14 -5.24 -17.39
C ILE A 294 5.89 -5.79 -18.80
N PRO A 295 5.46 -7.03 -18.97
CA PRO A 295 5.19 -8.06 -17.95
C PRO A 295 6.38 -9.00 -17.72
N ASP A 296 7.51 -8.78 -18.35
CA ASP A 296 8.56 -9.80 -18.48
C ASP A 296 9.29 -10.04 -17.16
N THR A 297 9.65 -8.97 -16.45
CA THR A 297 10.42 -9.03 -15.20
C THR A 297 9.58 -8.70 -13.98
N ALA A 298 8.73 -7.69 -14.05
CA ALA A 298 7.98 -7.15 -12.92
C ALA A 298 6.47 -7.26 -13.12
N LEU A 299 5.76 -7.55 -12.02
CA LEU A 299 4.29 -7.62 -11.99
C LEU A 299 3.78 -6.86 -10.75
N PRO A 300 3.41 -5.57 -10.90
CA PRO A 300 2.88 -4.79 -9.80
C PRO A 300 1.45 -5.18 -9.44
N PHE A 301 1.16 -5.21 -8.14
CA PHE A 301 -0.17 -5.38 -7.58
C PHE A 301 -0.36 -4.40 -6.42
N VAL A 302 -0.81 -3.20 -6.75
CA VAL A 302 -1.00 -2.07 -5.83
C VAL A 302 0.33 -1.68 -5.18
N ASP A 303 0.59 -2.07 -3.93
CA ASP A 303 1.79 -1.81 -3.13
C ASP A 303 2.82 -2.94 -3.18
N ASP A 304 2.41 -4.12 -3.60
CA ASP A 304 3.28 -5.26 -3.78
C ASP A 304 3.75 -5.37 -5.24
N THR A 305 5.04 -5.59 -5.46
CA THR A 305 5.58 -5.87 -6.79
C THR A 305 6.30 -7.20 -6.79
N GLY A 306 5.79 -8.14 -7.56
CA GLY A 306 6.45 -9.41 -7.79
C GLY A 306 7.51 -9.29 -8.89
N ILE A 307 8.72 -9.76 -8.63
CA ILE A 307 9.81 -9.82 -9.59
C ILE A 307 10.11 -11.28 -9.90
N LYS A 308 10.11 -11.62 -11.17
CA LYS A 308 10.38 -12.96 -11.66
C LYS A 308 11.88 -13.24 -11.68
N GLY A 309 12.24 -14.43 -11.25
CA GLY A 309 13.58 -14.96 -11.42
C GLY A 309 13.76 -15.63 -12.80
N PRO A 310 14.85 -16.35 -13.01
CA PRO A 310 15.10 -17.06 -14.26
C PRO A 310 14.03 -18.13 -14.53
N PRO A 311 13.72 -18.41 -15.80
CA PRO A 311 12.78 -19.46 -16.17
C PRO A 311 13.32 -20.85 -15.79
N THR A 312 12.39 -21.80 -15.56
CA THR A 312 12.70 -23.21 -15.27
C THR A 312 13.17 -23.97 -16.50
#